data_df6ceed27b41915ea7aecec4b7af2c3c
#
_entry.id   df6ceed27b41915ea7aecec4b7af2c3c
#
_cell.length_a   1.000
_cell.length_b   1.000
_cell.length_c   1.000
_cell.angle_alpha   90.00
_cell.angle_beta   90.00
_cell.angle_gamma   90.00
#
_symmetry.space_group_name_H-M   'P 1'
#
loop_
_entity.id
_entity.type
_entity.pdbx_description
1 polymer ?
#
loop_
_entity_poly.entity_id
_entity_poly.type
_entity_poly.pdbx_seq_one_letter_code
_entity_poly.pdbx_strand_id
1 'polypeptide(L)'
;MLSRNPVLHFVFARMEMAEERGLGLKSMRNGAEQAGLPLPKYSWDDPYLVLTTYRSAAAAVSDLEGEVLEALSKDERSGWEWLATRQTVTSGEYVDALQVPNRTALNHLKHFTELGLVRKFGSGPATRYEVIRP
;
A
#
# COMPACT_ATOMS: atom_id res chain seq x y z
N MET A 1 8.91 -10.66 -18.85
CA MET A 1 8.51 -11.45 -17.67
C MET A 1 8.87 -12.91 -17.94
N LEU A 2 9.63 -13.56 -17.06
CA LEU A 2 10.00 -14.97 -17.25
C LEU A 2 9.02 -15.83 -16.45
N SER A 3 8.25 -16.67 -17.13
CA SER A 3 7.39 -17.66 -16.49
C SER A 3 8.23 -18.82 -15.95
N ARG A 4 7.91 -19.34 -14.77
CA ARG A 4 8.55 -20.51 -14.19
C ARG A 4 8.30 -21.78 -15.02
N ASN A 5 7.18 -21.82 -15.72
CA ASN A 5 6.83 -22.87 -16.67
C ASN A 5 6.22 -22.23 -17.94
N PRO A 6 7.05 -21.90 -18.94
CA PRO A 6 6.58 -21.20 -20.14
C PRO A 6 5.53 -21.95 -20.93
N VAL A 7 5.62 -23.28 -20.97
CA VAL A 7 4.69 -24.13 -21.76
C VAL A 7 3.29 -24.10 -21.14
N LEU A 8 3.18 -24.33 -19.83
CA LEU A 8 1.89 -24.26 -19.13
C LEU A 8 1.30 -22.85 -19.19
N HIS A 9 2.15 -21.83 -19.01
CA HIS A 9 1.70 -20.44 -19.09
C HIS A 9 1.13 -20.13 -20.48
N PHE A 10 1.78 -20.58 -21.56
CA PHE A 10 1.30 -20.39 -22.92
C PHE A 10 -0.07 -21.07 -23.15
N VAL A 11 -0.23 -22.31 -22.66
CA VAL A 11 -1.51 -23.04 -22.79
C VAL A 11 -2.63 -22.31 -22.05
N PHE A 12 -2.40 -21.92 -20.78
CA PHE A 12 -3.40 -21.20 -20.00
C PHE A 12 -3.72 -19.81 -20.55
N ALA A 13 -2.74 -19.12 -21.13
CA ALA A 13 -2.98 -17.83 -21.79
C ALA A 13 -3.87 -18.00 -23.03
N ARG A 14 -3.66 -19.07 -23.81
CA ARG A 14 -4.51 -19.40 -24.97
C ARG A 14 -5.93 -19.81 -24.60
N MET A 15 -6.11 -20.37 -23.42
CA MET A 15 -7.42 -20.71 -22.85
C MET A 15 -8.08 -19.54 -22.10
N GLU A 16 -7.49 -18.32 -22.16
CA GLU A 16 -7.92 -17.13 -21.41
C GLU A 16 -7.97 -17.32 -19.87
N MET A 17 -7.29 -18.34 -19.37
CA MET A 17 -7.19 -18.66 -17.95
C MET A 17 -5.98 -18.01 -17.26
N ALA A 18 -5.04 -17.45 -18.02
CA ALA A 18 -3.88 -16.73 -17.52
C ALA A 18 -3.63 -15.47 -18.33
N GLU A 19 -3.21 -14.43 -17.67
CA GLU A 19 -2.93 -13.13 -18.26
C GLU A 19 -1.42 -12.96 -18.46
N GLU A 20 -0.97 -12.64 -19.67
CA GLU A 20 0.45 -12.54 -20.03
C GLU A 20 1.08 -11.17 -19.71
N ARG A 21 0.27 -10.13 -19.47
CA ARG A 21 0.73 -8.75 -19.34
C ARG A 21 1.19 -8.39 -17.92
N GLY A 22 1.04 -9.30 -16.96
CA GLY A 22 1.39 -9.06 -15.56
C GLY A 22 0.52 -7.99 -14.89
N LEU A 23 -0.72 -7.81 -15.35
CA LEU A 23 -1.63 -6.78 -14.85
C LEU A 23 -2.31 -7.18 -13.53
N GLY A 24 -2.24 -8.44 -13.13
CA GLY A 24 -2.95 -8.94 -11.95
C GLY A 24 -2.65 -8.18 -10.67
N LEU A 25 -1.37 -7.89 -10.39
CA LEU A 25 -0.96 -7.10 -9.24
C LEU A 25 -1.48 -5.66 -9.29
N LYS A 26 -1.36 -5.04 -10.46
CA LYS A 26 -1.83 -3.67 -10.67
C LYS A 26 -3.35 -3.59 -10.54
N SER A 27 -4.07 -4.55 -11.11
CA SER A 27 -5.52 -4.66 -11.02
C SER A 27 -6.00 -4.83 -9.58
N MET A 28 -5.35 -5.69 -8.79
CA MET A 28 -5.67 -5.88 -7.37
C MET A 28 -5.43 -4.61 -6.55
N ARG A 29 -4.33 -3.91 -6.78
CA ARG A 29 -4.05 -2.63 -6.10
C ARG A 29 -5.08 -1.57 -6.45
N ASN A 30 -5.40 -1.42 -7.73
CA ASN A 30 -6.41 -0.47 -8.19
C ASN A 30 -7.80 -0.83 -7.65
N GLY A 31 -8.16 -2.10 -7.64
CA GLY A 31 -9.44 -2.56 -7.08
C GLY A 31 -9.55 -2.30 -5.59
N ALA A 32 -8.49 -2.55 -4.82
CA ALA A 32 -8.46 -2.25 -3.39
C ALA A 32 -8.60 -0.74 -3.13
N GLU A 33 -7.85 0.09 -3.86
CA GLU A 33 -7.92 1.55 -3.74
C GLU A 33 -9.32 2.08 -4.06
N GLN A 34 -9.94 1.59 -5.15
CA GLN A 34 -11.32 1.96 -5.52
C GLN A 34 -12.36 1.52 -4.49
N ALA A 35 -12.13 0.40 -3.83
CA ALA A 35 -12.99 -0.10 -2.76
C ALA A 35 -12.72 0.56 -1.39
N GLY A 36 -11.75 1.47 -1.28
CA GLY A 36 -11.34 2.09 -0.02
C GLY A 36 -10.74 1.08 0.97
N LEU A 37 -10.17 -0.02 0.45
CA LEU A 37 -9.52 -1.05 1.24
C LEU A 37 -8.00 -0.89 1.20
N PRO A 38 -7.29 -1.34 2.25
CA PRO A 38 -5.84 -1.36 2.23
C PRO A 38 -5.28 -2.13 1.04
N LEU A 39 -4.19 -1.62 0.49
CA LEU A 39 -3.55 -2.25 -0.67
C LEU A 39 -3.09 -3.66 -0.31
N PRO A 40 -3.17 -4.63 -1.25
CA PRO A 40 -2.66 -5.98 -1.02
C PRO A 40 -1.16 -5.97 -0.74
N LYS A 41 -0.73 -6.86 0.15
CA LYS A 41 0.67 -7.05 0.50
C LYS A 41 1.13 -8.44 0.10
N TYR A 42 2.39 -8.54 -0.32
CA TYR A 42 3.05 -9.80 -0.64
C TYR A 42 4.19 -10.02 0.34
N SER A 43 4.28 -11.22 0.87
CA SER A 43 5.40 -11.67 1.68
C SER A 43 5.88 -13.03 1.21
N TRP A 44 7.16 -13.30 1.43
CA TRP A 44 7.74 -14.60 1.17
C TRP A 44 7.86 -15.34 2.50
N ASP A 45 7.20 -16.48 2.57
CA ASP A 45 7.29 -17.41 3.70
C ASP A 45 7.72 -18.77 3.13
N ASP A 46 9.03 -18.99 3.12
CA ASP A 46 9.68 -20.08 2.37
C ASP A 46 9.02 -21.46 2.62
N PRO A 47 8.54 -22.15 1.59
CA PRO A 47 8.66 -21.87 0.15
C PRO A 47 7.46 -21.13 -0.49
N TYR A 48 6.63 -20.46 0.28
CA TYR A 48 5.35 -19.89 -0.14
C TYR A 48 5.41 -18.39 -0.41
N LEU A 49 4.75 -17.96 -1.49
CA LEU A 49 4.40 -16.56 -1.69
C LEU A 49 3.01 -16.32 -1.06
N VAL A 50 2.98 -15.51 -0.02
CA VAL A 50 1.74 -15.17 0.67
C VAL A 50 1.19 -13.85 0.13
N LEU A 51 -0.07 -13.84 -0.25
CA LEU A 51 -0.83 -12.65 -0.61
C LEU A 51 -1.81 -12.34 0.52
N THR A 52 -1.65 -11.18 1.14
CA THR A 52 -2.59 -10.67 2.14
C THR A 52 -3.52 -9.64 1.50
N THR A 53 -4.82 -9.82 1.67
CA THR A 53 -5.87 -8.87 1.30
C THR A 53 -6.70 -8.52 2.52
N TYR A 54 -7.28 -7.32 2.53
CA TYR A 54 -7.96 -6.79 3.70
C TYR A 54 -9.47 -6.62 3.46
N ARG A 55 -10.26 -6.73 4.51
CA ARG A 55 -11.72 -6.56 4.47
C ARG A 55 -12.19 -5.22 5.04
N SER A 56 -11.30 -4.48 5.71
CA SER A 56 -11.60 -3.16 6.29
C SER A 56 -10.33 -2.31 6.30
N ALA A 57 -10.50 -0.99 6.32
CA ALA A 57 -9.38 -0.05 6.41
C ALA A 57 -8.62 -0.20 7.74
N ALA A 58 -9.34 -0.43 8.84
CA ALA A 58 -8.75 -0.64 10.17
C ALA A 58 -7.80 -1.84 10.25
N ALA A 59 -7.97 -2.84 9.37
CA ALA A 59 -7.08 -3.99 9.32
C ALA A 59 -5.63 -3.62 8.97
N ALA A 60 -5.40 -2.49 8.28
CA ALA A 60 -4.06 -2.01 8.00
C ALA A 60 -3.28 -1.60 9.26
N VAL A 61 -3.98 -1.12 10.29
CA VAL A 61 -3.37 -0.77 11.57
C VAL A 61 -3.04 -2.03 12.37
N SER A 62 -3.95 -3.01 12.34
CA SER A 62 -3.74 -4.28 13.04
C SER A 62 -2.64 -5.15 12.42
N ASP A 63 -2.27 -4.90 11.17
CA ASP A 63 -1.24 -5.63 10.44
C ASP A 63 0.17 -5.02 10.61
N LEU A 64 0.29 -3.91 11.33
CA LEU A 64 1.59 -3.31 11.66
C LEU A 64 2.31 -4.18 12.70
N GLU A 65 3.63 -4.28 12.56
CA GLU A 65 4.47 -4.88 13.58
C GLU A 65 4.32 -4.15 14.92
N GLY A 66 4.41 -4.88 16.03
CA GLY A 66 4.17 -4.34 17.36
C GLY A 66 4.96 -3.07 17.66
N GLU A 67 6.26 -3.04 17.33
CA GLU A 67 7.12 -1.88 17.53
C GLU A 67 6.64 -0.65 16.74
N VAL A 68 6.24 -0.86 15.47
CA VAL A 68 5.71 0.22 14.62
C VAL A 68 4.37 0.71 15.16
N LEU A 69 3.49 -0.21 15.57
CA LEU A 69 2.19 0.13 16.14
C LEU A 69 2.31 0.92 17.45
N GLU A 70 3.27 0.57 18.31
CA GLU A 70 3.54 1.30 19.56
C GLU A 70 4.13 2.69 19.33
N ALA A 71 4.93 2.87 18.27
CA ALA A 71 5.50 4.15 17.89
C ALA A 71 4.45 5.16 17.39
N LEU A 72 3.31 4.69 16.89
CA LEU A 72 2.26 5.55 16.35
C LEU A 72 1.30 6.05 17.43
N SER A 73 1.11 7.37 17.49
CA SER A 73 0.03 8.00 18.23
C SER A 73 -1.35 7.61 17.70
N LYS A 74 -2.40 7.89 18.46
CA LYS A 74 -3.78 7.61 18.05
C LYS A 74 -4.14 8.30 16.73
N ASP A 75 -3.73 9.55 16.57
CA ASP A 75 -4.02 10.34 15.38
C ASP A 75 -3.24 9.83 14.17
N GLU A 76 -2.00 9.40 14.36
CA GLU A 76 -1.20 8.77 13.31
C GLU A 76 -1.77 7.41 12.89
N ARG A 77 -2.32 6.62 13.82
CA ARG A 77 -3.02 5.37 13.46
C ARG A 77 -4.22 5.64 12.55
N SER A 78 -5.02 6.66 12.85
CA SER A 78 -6.11 7.10 11.97
C SER A 78 -5.58 7.60 10.62
N GLY A 79 -4.45 8.31 10.64
CA GLY A 79 -3.75 8.72 9.43
C GLY A 79 -3.27 7.55 8.59
N TRP A 80 -2.70 6.54 9.22
CA TRP A 80 -2.25 5.33 8.56
C TRP A 80 -3.41 4.51 7.98
N GLU A 81 -4.51 4.37 8.71
CA GLU A 81 -5.72 3.70 8.22
C GLU A 81 -6.20 4.30 6.90
N TRP A 82 -6.20 5.62 6.77
CA TRP A 82 -6.54 6.31 5.53
C TRP A 82 -5.47 6.16 4.45
N LEU A 83 -4.17 6.33 4.78
CA LEU A 83 -3.05 6.21 3.85
C LEU A 83 -2.97 4.82 3.21
N ALA A 84 -3.15 3.78 4.01
CA ALA A 84 -3.01 2.39 3.59
C ALA A 84 -3.97 1.98 2.48
N THR A 85 -5.03 2.75 2.24
CA THR A 85 -5.98 2.53 1.15
C THR A 85 -5.57 3.19 -0.18
N ARG A 86 -4.42 3.85 -0.24
CA ARG A 86 -3.95 4.63 -1.40
C ARG A 86 -2.56 4.21 -1.83
N GLN A 87 -2.28 4.39 -3.11
CA GLN A 87 -0.95 4.09 -3.65
C GLN A 87 0.02 5.26 -3.43
N THR A 88 -0.45 6.47 -3.71
CA THR A 88 0.33 7.69 -3.55
C THR A 88 -0.54 8.81 -3.04
N VAL A 89 0.01 9.68 -2.20
CA VAL A 89 -0.69 10.85 -1.67
C VAL A 89 0.21 12.08 -1.64
N THR A 90 -0.41 13.24 -1.63
CA THR A 90 0.22 14.53 -1.34
C THR A 90 -0.06 14.94 0.11
N SER A 91 0.71 15.89 0.66
CA SER A 91 0.41 16.46 1.97
C SER A 91 -0.93 17.20 2.02
N GLY A 92 -1.33 17.83 0.89
CA GLY A 92 -2.61 18.49 0.78
C GLY A 92 -3.79 17.54 0.88
N GLU A 93 -3.75 16.41 0.15
CA GLU A 93 -4.77 15.36 0.24
C GLU A 93 -4.89 14.78 1.66
N TYR A 94 -3.76 14.65 2.37
CA TYR A 94 -3.76 14.20 3.77
C TYR A 94 -4.42 15.23 4.70
N VAL A 95 -4.12 16.52 4.53
CA VAL A 95 -4.75 17.63 5.26
C VAL A 95 -6.26 17.63 5.05
N ASP A 96 -6.69 17.56 3.80
CA ASP A 96 -8.11 17.62 3.43
C ASP A 96 -8.90 16.42 3.95
N ALA A 97 -8.32 15.24 3.89
CA ALA A 97 -9.00 14.02 4.31
C ALA A 97 -9.14 13.91 5.83
N LEU A 98 -8.10 14.29 6.58
CA LEU A 98 -8.06 14.12 8.03
C LEU A 98 -8.40 15.40 8.80
N GLN A 99 -8.62 16.50 8.08
CA GLN A 99 -8.94 17.81 8.65
C GLN A 99 -7.93 18.27 9.72
N VAL A 100 -6.64 17.99 9.46
CA VAL A 100 -5.53 18.36 10.34
C VAL A 100 -4.75 19.55 9.81
N PRO A 101 -4.09 20.35 10.67
CA PRO A 101 -3.21 21.42 10.21
C PRO A 101 -2.07 20.89 9.33
N ASN A 102 -1.63 21.67 8.34
CA ASN A 102 -0.57 21.30 7.42
C ASN A 102 0.74 20.89 8.14
N ARG A 103 1.09 21.56 9.24
CA ARG A 103 2.25 21.20 10.06
C ARG A 103 2.11 19.80 10.67
N THR A 104 0.92 19.45 11.16
CA THR A 104 0.63 18.13 11.72
C THR A 104 0.72 17.07 10.62
N ALA A 105 0.13 17.32 9.47
CA ALA A 105 0.22 16.42 8.31
C ALA A 105 1.67 16.15 7.90
N LEU A 106 2.50 17.18 7.81
CA LEU A 106 3.92 17.02 7.46
C LEU A 106 4.71 16.26 8.54
N ASN A 107 4.40 16.45 9.81
CA ASN A 107 5.02 15.69 10.89
C ASN A 107 4.63 14.21 10.83
N HIS A 108 3.35 13.89 10.62
CA HIS A 108 2.89 12.51 10.46
C HIS A 108 3.55 11.84 9.26
N LEU A 109 3.55 12.49 8.08
CA LEU A 109 4.16 11.95 6.87
C LEU A 109 5.68 11.75 7.00
N LYS A 110 6.36 12.65 7.75
CA LYS A 110 7.77 12.50 8.09
C LYS A 110 7.98 11.26 8.97
N HIS A 111 7.19 11.12 10.04
CA HIS A 111 7.26 9.98 10.96
C HIS A 111 6.97 8.66 10.24
N PHE A 112 5.96 8.61 9.38
CA PHE A 112 5.70 7.42 8.53
C PHE A 112 6.85 7.09 7.59
N THR A 113 7.57 8.12 7.11
CA THR A 113 8.77 7.90 6.29
C THR A 113 9.90 7.32 7.13
N GLU A 114 10.11 7.79 8.35
CA GLU A 114 11.12 7.29 9.29
C GLU A 114 10.84 5.85 9.72
N LEU A 115 9.58 5.48 9.86
CA LEU A 115 9.13 4.11 10.15
C LEU A 115 9.10 3.19 8.90
N GLY A 116 9.46 3.69 7.72
CA GLY A 116 9.45 2.90 6.49
C GLY A 116 8.07 2.56 5.93
N LEU A 117 7.01 3.18 6.44
CA LEU A 117 5.63 2.96 5.99
C LEU A 117 5.32 3.65 4.66
N VAL A 118 5.97 4.80 4.41
CA VAL A 118 5.86 5.53 3.15
C VAL A 118 7.23 5.95 2.63
N ARG A 119 7.34 6.12 1.33
CA ARG A 119 8.52 6.67 0.66
C ARG A 119 8.18 8.02 0.06
N LYS A 120 8.95 9.04 0.45
CA LYS A 120 8.85 10.37 -0.14
C LYS A 120 9.59 10.41 -1.48
N PHE A 121 8.97 10.99 -2.51
CA PHE A 121 9.60 11.29 -3.78
C PHE A 121 9.13 12.63 -4.36
N GLY A 122 9.89 13.16 -5.30
CA GLY A 122 9.68 14.50 -5.81
C GLY A 122 10.21 15.60 -4.89
N SER A 123 10.01 16.85 -5.28
CA SER A 123 10.46 18.03 -4.52
C SER A 123 9.48 19.19 -4.68
N GLY A 124 9.45 20.08 -3.70
CA GLY A 124 8.57 21.24 -3.69
C GLY A 124 7.09 20.86 -3.86
N PRO A 125 6.34 21.54 -4.74
CA PRO A 125 4.91 21.28 -4.97
C PRO A 125 4.63 19.88 -5.56
N ALA A 126 5.63 19.25 -6.18
CA ALA A 126 5.52 17.91 -6.77
C ALA A 126 5.82 16.78 -5.76
N THR A 127 6.01 17.08 -4.48
CA THR A 127 6.26 16.07 -3.45
C THR A 127 5.06 15.14 -3.29
N ARG A 128 5.33 13.84 -3.36
CA ARG A 128 4.36 12.77 -3.13
C ARG A 128 4.93 11.75 -2.16
N TYR A 129 4.04 11.02 -1.54
CA TYR A 129 4.35 9.92 -0.62
C TYR A 129 3.74 8.64 -1.17
N GLU A 130 4.57 7.67 -1.46
CA GLU A 130 4.15 6.34 -1.91
C GLU A 130 4.05 5.41 -0.71
N VAL A 131 2.93 4.72 -0.58
CA VAL A 131 2.72 3.75 0.48
C VAL A 131 3.55 2.50 0.19
N ILE A 132 4.54 2.24 1.05
CA ILE A 132 5.33 1.02 1.09
C ILE A 132 4.66 0.10 2.09
N ARG A 133 4.58 -1.17 1.74
CA ARG A 133 4.10 -2.16 2.70
C ARG A 133 5.24 -3.08 3.04
N PRO A 134 5.61 -3.17 4.31
CA PRO A 134 6.58 -4.13 4.79
C PRO A 134 6.09 -5.58 4.63
#